data_0b7c52d4a0e420795eb35b26139149c5
#
_entry.id   0b7c52d4a0e420795eb35b26139149c5
#
_cell.length_a   1.000
_cell.length_b   1.000
_cell.length_c   1.000
_cell.angle_alpha   90.00
_cell.angle_beta   90.00
_cell.angle_gamma   90.00
#
_symmetry.space_group_name_H-M   'P 1'
#
loop_
_entity.id
_entity.type
_entity.pdbx_description
1 polymer ?
#
loop_
_entity_poly.entity_id
_entity_poly.type
_entity_poly.pdbx_seq_one_letter_code
_entity_poly.pdbx_strand_id
1 'polypeptide(L)'
;MHYIVVDLEWNQPLSFDTHVYRQVGDRLIFEMIQIGAVKVGENFEVVDSISIPIRPTHYVKIHPRIRKMTQLGAEELADAPQFLEAMDQFAAWCGEDYTLLTWGCDDVSVLKQNMDFFGCKVQLPPLCDIQRLFSDVHKCRERKGLKAAMEMLDIQPDEARYFHNALHDAYYTALVFAKLPNPEDVLKYPQQPRPLIHTDKKDRRKGQGFASIAEAFASEFAREPRCPVCAKKAKLEEEGYVRQTADKYIGLAKCPQHGQLLVRVKLTLTPDGERWMTMNLSKAAPSNRAYVHTKRIQQQQRDAEYEAEHGHTRDLEAELAVADRSSMPFDD
;
A
#
# COMPACT_ATOMS: atom_id res chain seq x y z
N MET A 1 8.74 19.94 -23.15
CA MET A 1 8.05 19.26 -22.03
C MET A 1 9.05 18.38 -21.34
N HIS A 2 9.14 18.40 -20.01
CA HIS A 2 10.01 17.53 -19.23
C HIS A 2 9.19 16.72 -18.20
N TYR A 3 9.79 15.65 -17.67
CA TYR A 3 9.16 14.84 -16.66
C TYR A 3 9.74 15.16 -15.30
N ILE A 4 8.92 15.11 -14.27
CA ILE A 4 9.33 15.22 -12.87
C ILE A 4 8.88 13.96 -12.15
N VAL A 5 9.84 13.14 -11.78
CA VAL A 5 9.60 11.95 -10.93
C VAL A 5 9.63 12.41 -9.48
N VAL A 6 8.55 12.18 -8.77
CA VAL A 6 8.38 12.58 -7.37
C VAL A 6 8.10 11.36 -6.50
N ASP A 7 8.68 11.36 -5.32
CA ASP A 7 8.38 10.45 -4.23
C ASP A 7 8.17 11.24 -2.94
N LEU A 8 7.38 10.73 -2.03
CA LEU A 8 6.99 11.42 -0.81
C LEU A 8 7.26 10.55 0.40
N GLU A 9 7.74 11.17 1.49
CA GLU A 9 7.73 10.53 2.80
C GLU A 9 6.70 11.20 3.71
N TRP A 10 6.05 10.42 4.55
CA TRP A 10 5.02 10.93 5.45
C TRP A 10 5.05 10.28 6.82
N ASN A 11 4.66 11.07 7.81
CA ASN A 11 4.46 10.63 9.17
C ASN A 11 2.98 10.23 9.40
N GLN A 12 2.75 9.48 10.45
CA GLN A 12 1.43 9.06 10.90
C GLN A 12 1.29 9.27 12.41
N PRO A 13 0.05 9.31 12.95
CA PRO A 13 -0.13 9.40 14.40
C PRO A 13 0.49 8.20 15.11
N LEU A 14 1.07 8.42 16.29
CA LEU A 14 1.60 7.34 17.15
C LEU A 14 0.52 6.31 17.50
N SER A 15 -0.70 6.78 17.65
CA SER A 15 -1.91 5.98 17.79
C SER A 15 -3.10 6.78 17.25
N PHE A 16 -4.07 6.11 16.66
CA PHE A 16 -5.31 6.73 16.22
C PHE A 16 -6.24 7.09 17.38
N ASP A 17 -5.89 6.74 18.62
CA ASP A 17 -6.57 7.18 19.85
C ASP A 17 -5.97 8.48 20.43
N THR A 18 -4.93 9.06 19.79
CA THR A 18 -4.31 10.30 20.27
C THR A 18 -5.26 11.49 20.16
N HIS A 19 -5.08 12.47 21.07
CA HIS A 19 -5.86 13.72 21.02
C HIS A 19 -5.70 14.44 19.68
N VAL A 20 -4.49 14.48 19.13
CA VAL A 20 -4.20 15.10 17.83
C VAL A 20 -5.03 14.44 16.71
N TYR A 21 -5.02 13.10 16.63
CA TYR A 21 -5.81 12.44 15.60
C TYR A 21 -7.31 12.65 15.78
N ARG A 22 -7.82 12.70 17.03
CA ARG A 22 -9.23 13.00 17.28
C ARG A 22 -9.64 14.39 16.78
N GLN A 23 -8.71 15.36 16.76
CA GLN A 23 -8.97 16.70 16.24
C GLN A 23 -8.97 16.76 14.71
N VAL A 24 -7.99 16.11 14.06
CA VAL A 24 -7.85 16.16 12.59
C VAL A 24 -8.68 15.09 11.87
N GLY A 25 -8.87 13.94 12.50
CA GLY A 25 -9.61 12.80 11.94
C GLY A 25 -9.07 12.32 10.60
N ASP A 26 -9.94 11.74 9.79
CA ASP A 26 -9.59 11.24 8.45
C ASP A 26 -9.25 12.35 7.45
N ARG A 27 -9.34 13.64 7.85
CA ARG A 27 -8.90 14.76 7.01
C ARG A 27 -7.39 14.80 6.82
N LEU A 28 -6.62 14.26 7.80
CA LEU A 28 -5.17 14.14 7.72
C LEU A 28 -4.72 12.83 8.39
N ILE A 29 -4.68 11.73 7.65
CA ILE A 29 -4.19 10.44 8.14
C ILE A 29 -2.68 10.40 8.14
N PHE A 30 -2.08 10.91 7.06
CA PHE A 30 -0.65 10.99 6.84
C PHE A 30 -0.25 12.45 6.63
N GLU A 31 0.72 12.93 7.40
CA GLU A 31 1.28 14.26 7.26
C GLU A 31 2.64 14.17 6.56
N MET A 32 2.78 14.85 5.43
CA MET A 32 4.01 14.82 4.65
C MET A 32 5.19 15.41 5.43
N ILE A 33 6.35 14.74 5.32
CA ILE A 33 7.59 15.16 5.97
C ILE A 33 8.77 15.32 5.00
N GLN A 34 8.65 14.87 3.75
CA GLN A 34 9.64 15.11 2.72
C GLN A 34 9.00 15.02 1.32
N ILE A 35 9.46 15.89 0.43
CA ILE A 35 9.29 15.77 -1.02
C ILE A 35 10.66 15.49 -1.60
N GLY A 36 10.83 14.42 -2.33
CA GLY A 36 11.99 14.14 -3.16
C GLY A 36 11.59 14.14 -4.62
N ALA A 37 12.32 14.86 -5.46
CA ALA A 37 11.99 14.88 -6.88
C ALA A 37 13.23 15.01 -7.75
N VAL A 38 13.13 14.45 -8.96
CA VAL A 38 14.16 14.61 -10.01
C VAL A 38 13.50 15.05 -11.31
N LYS A 39 14.17 15.96 -12.01
CA LYS A 39 13.81 16.32 -13.39
C LYS A 39 14.46 15.36 -14.36
N VAL A 40 13.67 14.88 -15.30
CA VAL A 40 14.10 13.99 -16.38
C VAL A 40 13.93 14.75 -17.69
N GLY A 41 15.03 14.91 -18.42
CA GLY A 41 15.09 15.63 -19.68
C GLY A 41 14.46 14.85 -20.84
N GLU A 42 14.56 15.41 -22.04
CA GLU A 42 13.96 14.83 -23.25
C GLU A 42 14.64 13.52 -23.67
N ASN A 43 15.89 13.29 -23.29
CA ASN A 43 16.61 12.05 -23.53
C ASN A 43 16.48 11.03 -22.36
N PHE A 44 15.53 11.26 -21.47
CA PHE A 44 15.28 10.45 -20.26
C PHE A 44 16.46 10.37 -19.27
N GLU A 45 17.37 11.34 -19.30
CA GLU A 45 18.43 11.52 -18.30
C GLU A 45 17.97 12.40 -17.13
N VAL A 46 18.52 12.15 -15.95
CA VAL A 46 18.30 13.01 -14.78
C VAL A 46 19.13 14.30 -14.96
N VAL A 47 18.47 15.44 -15.03
CA VAL A 47 19.11 16.76 -15.28
C VAL A 47 19.15 17.66 -14.04
N ASP A 48 18.24 17.45 -13.07
CA ASP A 48 18.18 18.23 -11.83
C ASP A 48 17.47 17.44 -10.75
N SER A 49 17.66 17.81 -9.49
CA SER A 49 17.01 17.15 -8.36
C SER A 49 16.79 18.08 -7.18
N ILE A 50 15.76 17.81 -6.38
CA ILE A 50 15.46 18.55 -5.17
C ILE A 50 15.02 17.61 -4.05
N SER A 51 15.42 17.94 -2.82
CA SER A 51 14.89 17.33 -1.59
C SER A 51 14.40 18.44 -0.67
N ILE A 52 13.13 18.43 -0.34
CA ILE A 52 12.49 19.41 0.53
C ILE A 52 11.98 18.68 1.76
N PRO A 53 12.68 18.74 2.89
CA PRO A 53 12.13 18.29 4.15
C PRO A 53 10.97 19.18 4.56
N ILE A 54 9.96 18.62 5.27
CA ILE A 54 8.78 19.34 5.69
C ILE A 54 8.60 19.16 7.19
N ARG A 55 8.49 20.24 7.92
CA ARG A 55 8.24 20.22 9.36
C ARG A 55 6.75 19.94 9.60
N PRO A 56 6.41 18.78 10.22
CA PRO A 56 5.02 18.46 10.53
C PRO A 56 4.47 19.40 11.60
N THR A 57 3.20 19.78 11.48
CA THR A 57 2.50 20.69 12.39
C THR A 57 1.51 19.99 13.32
N HIS A 58 1.06 18.80 12.94
CA HIS A 58 0.11 17.99 13.70
C HIS A 58 0.79 16.76 14.31
N TYR A 59 1.43 15.91 13.51
CA TYR A 59 2.13 14.74 14.00
C TYR A 59 3.61 15.07 14.25
N VAL A 60 3.87 16.03 15.15
CA VAL A 60 5.22 16.53 15.43
C VAL A 60 6.17 15.43 15.93
N LYS A 61 5.67 14.46 16.68
CA LYS A 61 6.45 13.28 17.07
C LYS A 61 6.46 12.31 15.90
N ILE A 62 7.65 12.06 15.34
CA ILE A 62 7.79 11.11 14.26
C ILE A 62 7.56 9.69 14.79
N HIS A 63 6.70 8.95 14.11
CA HIS A 63 6.39 7.57 14.46
C HIS A 63 7.66 6.72 14.39
N PRO A 64 7.98 5.87 15.40
CA PRO A 64 9.27 5.15 15.48
C PRO A 64 9.60 4.34 14.23
N ARG A 65 8.59 3.71 13.61
CA ARG A 65 8.77 2.97 12.35
C ARG A 65 9.17 3.91 11.21
N ILE A 66 8.56 5.09 11.10
CA ILE A 66 8.87 6.07 10.06
C ILE A 66 10.28 6.60 10.26
N ARG A 67 10.64 6.99 11.49
CA ARG A 67 12.01 7.43 11.83
C ARG A 67 13.06 6.38 11.47
N LYS A 68 12.79 5.10 11.75
CA LYS A 68 13.71 4.00 11.41
C LYS A 68 13.88 3.83 9.89
N MET A 69 12.79 4.02 9.12
CA MET A 69 12.80 3.84 7.65
C MET A 69 13.45 5.02 6.96
N THR A 70 13.01 6.24 7.26
CA THR A 70 13.40 7.47 6.54
C THR A 70 14.67 8.12 7.11
N GLN A 71 15.04 7.75 8.33
CA GLN A 71 16.08 8.40 9.14
C GLN A 71 15.77 9.87 9.47
N LEU A 72 14.53 10.32 9.24
CA LEU A 72 14.06 11.66 9.58
C LEU A 72 13.42 11.64 10.97
N GLY A 73 13.96 12.42 11.88
CA GLY A 73 13.41 12.67 13.21
C GLY A 73 12.96 14.13 13.37
N ALA A 74 12.48 14.46 14.56
CA ALA A 74 12.02 15.82 14.84
C ALA A 74 13.18 16.85 14.78
N GLU A 75 14.40 16.41 15.05
CA GLU A 75 15.60 17.26 15.02
C GLU A 75 15.96 17.65 13.59
N GLU A 76 15.94 16.68 12.67
CA GLU A 76 16.25 16.89 11.24
C GLU A 76 15.21 17.77 10.55
N LEU A 77 13.98 17.81 11.11
CA LEU A 77 12.86 18.57 10.56
C LEU A 77 12.60 19.91 11.28
N ALA A 78 13.37 20.22 12.33
CA ALA A 78 13.10 21.39 13.19
C ALA A 78 13.11 22.73 12.41
N ASP A 79 14.08 22.90 11.52
CA ASP A 79 14.29 24.12 10.73
C ASP A 79 13.69 24.02 9.31
N ALA A 80 13.00 22.91 9.01
CA ALA A 80 12.38 22.70 7.71
C ALA A 80 11.15 23.61 7.51
N PRO A 81 10.83 24.00 6.27
CA PRO A 81 9.61 24.74 5.96
C PRO A 81 8.37 23.94 6.35
N GLN A 82 7.26 24.64 6.59
CA GLN A 82 5.95 24.01 6.73
C GLN A 82 5.38 23.62 5.35
N PHE A 83 4.33 22.80 5.36
CA PHE A 83 3.77 22.22 4.14
C PHE A 83 3.49 23.22 3.02
N LEU A 84 2.85 24.36 3.30
CA LEU A 84 2.53 25.35 2.26
C LEU A 84 3.77 25.96 1.64
N GLU A 85 4.74 26.34 2.45
CA GLU A 85 6.02 26.89 1.98
C GLU A 85 6.81 25.85 1.17
N ALA A 86 6.83 24.58 1.62
CA ALA A 86 7.47 23.50 0.90
C ALA A 86 6.80 23.25 -0.46
N MET A 87 5.48 23.35 -0.55
CA MET A 87 4.74 23.24 -1.80
C MET A 87 5.02 24.41 -2.76
N ASP A 88 5.16 25.63 -2.24
CA ASP A 88 5.55 26.80 -3.05
C ASP A 88 6.98 26.63 -3.60
N GLN A 89 7.93 26.17 -2.76
CA GLN A 89 9.30 25.86 -3.19
C GLN A 89 9.31 24.75 -4.26
N PHE A 90 8.53 23.69 -4.06
CA PHE A 90 8.41 22.59 -5.02
C PHE A 90 7.85 23.09 -6.37
N ALA A 91 6.75 23.83 -6.33
CA ALA A 91 6.14 24.37 -7.54
C ALA A 91 7.08 25.34 -8.31
N ALA A 92 7.79 26.21 -7.59
CA ALA A 92 8.78 27.09 -8.17
C ALA A 92 9.93 26.30 -8.84
N TRP A 93 10.41 25.25 -8.20
CA TRP A 93 11.43 24.38 -8.78
C TRP A 93 10.91 23.59 -9.99
N CYS A 94 9.65 23.11 -9.97
CA CYS A 94 9.06 22.41 -11.12
C CYS A 94 9.11 23.26 -12.39
N GLY A 95 8.81 24.56 -12.29
CA GLY A 95 8.73 25.46 -13.43
C GLY A 95 7.43 25.26 -14.23
N GLU A 96 7.53 25.40 -15.52
CA GLU A 96 6.39 25.27 -16.45
C GLU A 96 6.57 24.07 -17.39
N ASP A 97 5.47 23.62 -18.01
CA ASP A 97 5.43 22.56 -19.04
C ASP A 97 6.06 21.23 -18.61
N TYR A 98 5.54 20.64 -17.54
CA TYR A 98 6.02 19.37 -17.01
C TYR A 98 4.88 18.36 -16.76
N THR A 99 5.26 17.10 -16.67
CA THR A 99 4.39 15.99 -16.23
C THR A 99 4.94 15.39 -14.94
N LEU A 100 4.07 15.18 -13.93
CA LEU A 100 4.44 14.55 -12.68
C LEU A 100 4.28 13.03 -12.77
N LEU A 101 5.28 12.32 -12.30
CA LEU A 101 5.36 10.86 -12.31
C LEU A 101 5.65 10.32 -10.91
N THR A 102 5.07 9.16 -10.56
CA THR A 102 5.35 8.47 -9.29
C THR A 102 5.51 6.96 -9.49
N TRP A 103 6.07 6.28 -8.50
CA TRP A 103 6.08 4.83 -8.42
C TRP A 103 4.86 4.32 -7.64
N GLY A 104 3.73 4.11 -8.32
CA GLY A 104 2.50 3.64 -7.68
C GLY A 104 1.54 4.77 -7.32
N CYS A 105 0.52 4.47 -6.52
CA CYS A 105 -0.65 5.34 -6.35
C CYS A 105 -0.83 5.92 -4.94
N ASP A 106 0.07 5.66 -4.02
CA ASP A 106 -0.10 6.10 -2.63
C ASP A 106 0.26 7.59 -2.49
N ASP A 107 1.32 8.04 -3.15
CA ASP A 107 1.80 9.43 -3.15
C ASP A 107 0.70 10.42 -3.57
N VAL A 108 -0.01 10.14 -4.68
CA VAL A 108 -1.07 11.03 -5.16
C VAL A 108 -2.19 11.20 -4.13
N SER A 109 -2.48 10.15 -3.35
CA SER A 109 -3.53 10.19 -2.33
C SER A 109 -3.08 10.97 -1.10
N VAL A 110 -1.83 10.79 -0.67
CA VAL A 110 -1.23 11.54 0.45
C VAL A 110 -1.07 13.00 0.10
N LEU A 111 -0.52 13.30 -1.09
CA LEU A 111 -0.37 14.68 -1.58
C LEU A 111 -1.72 15.41 -1.60
N LYS A 112 -2.72 14.79 -2.22
CA LYS A 112 -4.07 15.38 -2.30
C LYS A 112 -4.68 15.62 -0.92
N GLN A 113 -4.55 14.69 0.02
CA GLN A 113 -5.06 14.85 1.38
C GLN A 113 -4.38 16.01 2.11
N ASN A 114 -3.05 16.13 1.98
CA ASN A 114 -2.32 17.25 2.59
C ASN A 114 -2.68 18.59 1.94
N MET A 115 -2.73 18.65 0.61
CA MET A 115 -3.16 19.89 -0.10
C MET A 115 -4.55 20.34 0.35
N ASP A 116 -5.52 19.44 0.44
CA ASP A 116 -6.88 19.76 0.89
C ASP A 116 -6.90 20.20 2.34
N PHE A 117 -6.19 19.51 3.20
CA PHE A 117 -6.18 19.79 4.65
C PHE A 117 -5.57 21.15 4.96
N PHE A 118 -4.42 21.48 4.35
CA PHE A 118 -3.73 22.74 4.56
C PHE A 118 -4.24 23.90 3.68
N GLY A 119 -5.19 23.62 2.78
CA GLY A 119 -5.74 24.62 1.87
C GLY A 119 -4.74 25.13 0.84
N CYS A 120 -3.83 24.27 0.39
CA CYS A 120 -2.82 24.57 -0.60
C CYS A 120 -3.47 24.99 -1.95
N LYS A 121 -2.98 26.11 -2.53
CA LYS A 121 -3.50 26.66 -3.79
C LYS A 121 -2.64 26.34 -5.01
N VAL A 122 -1.49 25.69 -4.80
CA VAL A 122 -0.63 25.24 -5.88
C VAL A 122 -1.43 24.34 -6.83
N GLN A 123 -1.35 24.61 -8.12
CA GLN A 123 -1.96 23.77 -9.14
C GLN A 123 -0.89 22.84 -9.70
N LEU A 124 -1.12 21.54 -9.58
CA LEU A 124 -0.24 20.53 -10.14
C LEU A 124 -0.94 19.78 -11.28
N PRO A 125 -0.22 19.38 -12.34
CA PRO A 125 -0.78 18.51 -13.36
C PRO A 125 -1.12 17.14 -12.77
N PRO A 126 -1.97 16.35 -13.43
CA PRO A 126 -2.23 14.97 -13.02
C PRO A 126 -0.92 14.17 -12.93
N LEU A 127 -0.78 13.38 -11.87
CA LEU A 127 0.34 12.45 -11.71
C LEU A 127 0.10 11.19 -12.55
N CYS A 128 1.15 10.66 -13.17
CA CYS A 128 1.10 9.41 -13.92
C CYS A 128 1.89 8.29 -13.21
N ASP A 129 1.45 7.05 -13.40
CA ASP A 129 1.91 5.85 -12.66
C ASP A 129 2.95 5.07 -13.47
N ILE A 130 4.24 5.24 -13.16
CA ILE A 130 5.34 4.48 -13.77
C ILE A 130 5.23 2.98 -13.44
N GLN A 131 4.79 2.64 -12.23
CA GLN A 131 4.65 1.24 -11.82
C GLN A 131 3.62 0.48 -12.67
N ARG A 132 2.55 1.17 -13.13
CA ARG A 132 1.58 0.57 -14.07
C ARG A 132 2.18 0.36 -15.44
N LEU A 133 2.83 1.38 -15.99
CA LEU A 133 3.53 1.25 -17.27
C LEU A 133 4.54 0.10 -17.20
N PHE A 134 5.38 0.05 -16.14
CA PHE A 134 6.33 -1.04 -15.92
C PHE A 134 5.64 -2.42 -15.91
N SER A 135 4.53 -2.52 -15.16
CA SER A 135 3.80 -3.78 -15.03
C SER A 135 3.22 -4.27 -16.36
N ASP A 136 2.71 -3.37 -17.18
CA ASP A 136 2.12 -3.69 -18.48
C ASP A 136 3.21 -4.08 -19.50
N VAL A 137 4.32 -3.33 -19.54
CA VAL A 137 5.49 -3.63 -20.41
C VAL A 137 6.07 -5.01 -20.11
N HIS A 138 6.27 -5.30 -18.82
CA HIS A 138 6.88 -6.57 -18.38
C HIS A 138 5.85 -7.69 -18.12
N LYS A 139 4.55 -7.46 -18.44
CA LYS A 139 3.47 -8.43 -18.25
C LYS A 139 3.41 -9.00 -16.83
N CYS A 140 3.67 -8.15 -15.85
CA CYS A 140 3.67 -8.55 -14.45
C CYS A 140 2.25 -8.88 -13.96
N ARG A 141 2.05 -10.05 -13.38
CA ARG A 141 0.76 -10.44 -12.77
C ARG A 141 0.38 -9.59 -11.56
N GLU A 142 1.39 -9.09 -10.84
CA GLU A 142 1.26 -8.26 -9.65
C GLU A 142 2.20 -7.06 -9.79
N ARG A 143 1.80 -5.94 -9.19
CA ARG A 143 2.65 -4.75 -9.15
C ARG A 143 3.96 -5.06 -8.44
N LYS A 144 5.07 -4.64 -8.99
CA LYS A 144 6.40 -4.82 -8.39
C LYS A 144 6.76 -3.61 -7.55
N GLY A 145 7.39 -3.85 -6.39
CA GLY A 145 8.05 -2.78 -5.65
C GLY A 145 9.24 -2.23 -6.45
N LEU A 146 9.67 -1.01 -6.14
CA LEU A 146 10.75 -0.32 -6.85
C LEU A 146 12.05 -1.16 -6.88
N LYS A 147 12.47 -1.72 -5.75
CA LYS A 147 13.66 -2.58 -5.66
C LYS A 147 13.57 -3.79 -6.62
N ALA A 148 12.44 -4.47 -6.65
CA ALA A 148 12.25 -5.61 -7.56
C ALA A 148 12.24 -5.19 -9.04
N ALA A 149 11.74 -3.99 -9.36
CA ALA A 149 11.80 -3.46 -10.71
C ALA A 149 13.23 -3.10 -11.11
N MET A 150 14.02 -2.53 -10.20
CA MET A 150 15.44 -2.27 -10.43
C MET A 150 16.21 -3.57 -10.69
N GLU A 151 15.98 -4.61 -9.89
CA GLU A 151 16.58 -5.94 -10.08
C GLU A 151 16.23 -6.52 -11.46
N MET A 152 14.97 -6.42 -11.89
CA MET A 152 14.53 -6.91 -13.22
C MET A 152 15.19 -6.14 -14.38
N LEU A 153 15.60 -4.90 -14.18
CA LEU A 153 16.24 -4.04 -15.18
C LEU A 153 17.76 -3.96 -15.02
N ASP A 154 18.34 -4.74 -14.14
CA ASP A 154 19.77 -4.76 -13.87
C ASP A 154 20.31 -3.38 -13.43
N ILE A 155 19.52 -2.66 -12.61
CA ILE A 155 19.90 -1.38 -12.01
C ILE A 155 20.46 -1.66 -10.62
N GLN A 156 21.76 -1.39 -10.46
CA GLN A 156 22.43 -1.58 -9.16
C GLN A 156 22.18 -0.38 -8.24
N PRO A 157 21.82 -0.61 -6.97
CA PRO A 157 21.77 0.46 -6.00
C PRO A 157 23.14 1.13 -5.81
N ASP A 158 23.15 2.44 -5.65
CA ASP A 158 24.32 3.21 -5.26
C ASP A 158 24.46 3.17 -3.72
N GLU A 159 25.65 2.85 -3.21
CA GLU A 159 25.91 2.79 -1.77
C GLU A 159 25.63 4.11 -1.04
N ALA A 160 25.71 5.24 -1.74
CA ALA A 160 25.40 6.56 -1.20
C ALA A 160 23.90 6.85 -1.13
N ARG A 161 23.03 6.01 -1.72
CA ARG A 161 21.58 6.23 -1.82
C ARG A 161 20.82 5.06 -1.21
N TYR A 162 20.33 5.24 0.01
CA TYR A 162 19.50 4.25 0.69
C TYR A 162 18.00 4.43 0.35
N PHE A 163 17.25 3.34 0.37
CA PHE A 163 15.80 3.34 0.19
C PHE A 163 15.08 4.02 1.36
N HIS A 164 13.84 4.44 1.12
CA HIS A 164 13.03 5.22 2.05
C HIS A 164 13.61 6.61 2.36
N ASN A 165 14.21 7.21 1.37
CA ASN A 165 14.49 8.63 1.27
C ASN A 165 13.84 9.12 -0.03
N ALA A 166 12.93 10.07 0.06
CA ALA A 166 12.13 10.48 -1.08
C ALA A 166 12.97 10.87 -2.31
N LEU A 167 14.08 11.59 -2.13
CA LEU A 167 14.95 11.93 -3.26
C LEU A 167 15.61 10.69 -3.89
N HIS A 168 16.06 9.75 -3.08
CA HIS A 168 16.71 8.55 -3.58
C HIS A 168 15.73 7.64 -4.30
N ASP A 169 14.52 7.49 -3.76
CA ASP A 169 13.47 6.66 -4.37
C ASP A 169 12.94 7.31 -5.66
N ALA A 170 12.80 8.64 -5.71
CA ALA A 170 12.53 9.37 -6.95
C ALA A 170 13.65 9.17 -7.99
N TYR A 171 14.92 9.20 -7.58
CA TYR A 171 16.05 8.96 -8.47
C TYR A 171 16.04 7.55 -9.05
N TYR A 172 15.86 6.52 -8.21
CA TYR A 172 15.77 5.14 -8.69
C TYR A 172 14.55 4.92 -9.58
N THR A 173 13.44 5.56 -9.28
CA THR A 173 12.24 5.53 -10.11
C THR A 173 12.51 6.15 -11.50
N ALA A 174 13.28 7.25 -11.55
CA ALA A 174 13.69 7.87 -12.82
C ALA A 174 14.61 6.94 -13.64
N LEU A 175 15.54 6.22 -12.99
CA LEU A 175 16.38 5.24 -13.68
C LEU A 175 15.56 4.06 -14.25
N VAL A 176 14.55 3.58 -13.50
CA VAL A 176 13.62 2.57 -14.00
C VAL A 176 12.84 3.13 -15.19
N PHE A 177 12.29 4.34 -15.07
CA PHE A 177 11.53 5.01 -16.11
C PHE A 177 12.34 5.16 -17.42
N ALA A 178 13.59 5.61 -17.33
CA ALA A 178 14.48 5.77 -18.47
C ALA A 178 14.81 4.46 -19.23
N LYS A 179 14.72 3.32 -18.55
CA LYS A 179 14.96 1.99 -19.15
C LYS A 179 13.72 1.35 -19.77
N LEU A 180 12.55 1.96 -19.66
CA LEU A 180 11.34 1.45 -20.31
C LEU A 180 11.41 1.68 -21.83
N PRO A 181 10.88 0.76 -22.66
CA PRO A 181 11.01 0.84 -24.11
C PRO A 181 10.31 2.04 -24.74
N ASN A 182 9.21 2.53 -24.16
CA ASN A 182 8.48 3.72 -24.60
C ASN A 182 8.03 4.50 -23.36
N PRO A 183 8.95 5.24 -22.70
CA PRO A 183 8.64 5.89 -21.43
C PRO A 183 7.49 6.90 -21.53
N GLU A 184 7.33 7.57 -22.68
CA GLU A 184 6.25 8.53 -22.96
C GLU A 184 4.85 7.88 -22.85
N ASP A 185 4.74 6.58 -22.97
CA ASP A 185 3.48 5.86 -22.76
C ASP A 185 2.94 5.98 -21.34
N VAL A 186 3.74 6.49 -20.38
CA VAL A 186 3.31 6.80 -19.02
C VAL A 186 2.11 7.75 -18.98
N LEU A 187 1.96 8.61 -19.97
CA LEU A 187 0.83 9.53 -20.11
C LEU A 187 -0.52 8.80 -20.26
N LYS A 188 -0.52 7.52 -20.60
CA LYS A 188 -1.71 6.67 -20.67
C LYS A 188 -2.20 6.21 -19.29
N TYR A 189 -1.42 6.46 -18.23
CA TYR A 189 -1.66 5.99 -16.87
C TYR A 189 -1.85 7.14 -15.85
N PRO A 190 -2.76 8.09 -16.09
CA PRO A 190 -3.04 9.14 -15.11
C PRO A 190 -3.62 8.52 -13.84
N GLN A 191 -3.22 9.05 -12.71
CA GLN A 191 -3.67 8.59 -11.40
C GLN A 191 -4.86 9.41 -10.90
N GLN A 192 -5.71 8.74 -10.13
CA GLN A 192 -6.76 9.39 -9.36
C GLN A 192 -6.49 9.16 -7.86
N PRO A 193 -6.49 10.21 -7.05
CA PRO A 193 -6.33 10.07 -5.61
C PRO A 193 -7.48 9.25 -5.03
N ARG A 194 -7.17 8.36 -4.10
CA ARG A 194 -8.16 7.58 -3.36
C ARG A 194 -8.38 8.21 -2.00
N PRO A 195 -9.61 8.25 -1.48
CA PRO A 195 -9.84 8.69 -0.12
C PRO A 195 -9.00 7.85 0.86
N LEU A 196 -8.17 8.51 1.63
CA LEU A 196 -7.47 7.90 2.75
C LEU A 196 -8.44 7.95 3.94
N ILE A 197 -8.86 6.79 4.40
CA ILE A 197 -9.77 6.64 5.52
C ILE A 197 -9.10 5.73 6.54
N HIS A 198 -9.01 6.19 7.78
CA HIS A 198 -8.66 5.30 8.86
C HIS A 198 -9.82 4.35 9.10
N THR A 199 -9.76 3.18 8.52
CA THR A 199 -10.63 2.09 8.97
C THR A 199 -10.21 1.72 10.37
N ASP A 200 -11.07 2.04 11.34
CA ASP A 200 -10.82 1.85 12.77
C ASP A 200 -10.19 0.47 13.02
N LYS A 201 -8.95 0.46 13.52
CA LYS A 201 -8.25 -0.80 13.85
C LYS A 201 -9.01 -1.61 14.91
N LYS A 202 -9.99 -0.99 15.61
CA LYS A 202 -10.91 -1.73 16.46
C LYS A 202 -11.75 -2.72 15.69
N ASP A 203 -12.12 -2.45 14.43
CA ASP A 203 -12.75 -3.44 13.57
C ASP A 203 -11.73 -4.41 12.94
N ARG A 204 -10.48 -3.98 12.74
CA ARG A 204 -9.37 -4.88 12.36
C ARG A 204 -8.85 -5.72 13.52
N ARG A 205 -8.99 -5.28 14.79
CA ARG A 205 -8.59 -6.00 15.99
C ARG A 205 -9.69 -6.87 16.59
N LYS A 206 -10.88 -6.87 16.05
CA LYS A 206 -11.87 -7.91 16.34
C LYS A 206 -11.54 -9.18 15.56
N GLY A 207 -10.30 -9.62 15.74
CA GLY A 207 -9.94 -11.00 15.50
C GLY A 207 -10.55 -11.84 16.62
N GLN A 208 -10.72 -13.11 16.34
CA GLN A 208 -11.14 -14.12 17.30
C GLN A 208 -10.14 -15.28 17.24
N GLY A 209 -9.76 -15.80 18.41
CA GLY A 209 -8.92 -16.98 18.53
C GLY A 209 -9.75 -18.25 18.37
N PHE A 210 -9.16 -19.25 17.72
CA PHE A 210 -9.77 -20.55 17.45
C PHE A 210 -8.73 -21.68 17.66
N ALA A 211 -9.16 -22.85 18.05
CA ALA A 211 -8.28 -23.98 18.26
C ALA A 211 -7.75 -24.57 16.92
N SER A 212 -8.47 -24.37 15.82
CA SER A 212 -8.06 -24.85 14.49
C SER A 212 -8.54 -23.94 13.36
N ILE A 213 -7.94 -24.11 12.18
CA ILE A 213 -8.36 -23.41 10.95
C ILE A 213 -9.80 -23.82 10.59
N ALA A 214 -10.15 -25.08 10.75
CA ALA A 214 -11.49 -25.60 10.47
C ALA A 214 -12.54 -24.92 11.37
N GLU A 215 -12.27 -24.82 12.68
CA GLU A 215 -13.12 -24.12 13.62
C GLU A 215 -13.27 -22.65 13.27
N ALA A 216 -12.16 -21.98 12.92
CA ALA A 216 -12.16 -20.58 12.55
C ALA A 216 -13.12 -20.29 11.37
N PHE A 217 -13.08 -21.09 10.32
CA PHE A 217 -13.96 -20.92 9.16
C PHE A 217 -15.39 -21.43 9.35
N ALA A 218 -15.61 -22.35 10.33
CA ALA A 218 -16.95 -22.77 10.72
C ALA A 218 -17.68 -21.78 11.62
N SER A 219 -16.96 -20.82 12.21
CA SER A 219 -17.48 -19.85 13.17
C SER A 219 -18.51 -18.89 12.57
N GLU A 220 -19.40 -18.36 13.39
CA GLU A 220 -20.30 -17.26 13.02
C GLU A 220 -19.48 -16.02 12.58
N PHE A 221 -18.34 -15.77 13.21
CA PHE A 221 -17.44 -14.68 12.89
C PHE A 221 -17.01 -14.72 11.41
N ALA A 222 -16.70 -15.91 10.88
CA ALA A 222 -16.34 -16.09 9.48
C ALA A 222 -17.53 -16.12 8.52
N ARG A 223 -18.64 -16.75 8.93
CA ARG A 223 -19.82 -16.95 8.06
C ARG A 223 -20.72 -15.74 7.94
N GLU A 224 -20.77 -14.90 8.98
CA GLU A 224 -21.62 -13.70 9.05
C GLU A 224 -20.81 -12.44 9.38
N PRO A 225 -19.85 -12.06 8.51
CA PRO A 225 -19.02 -10.90 8.76
C PRO A 225 -19.88 -9.61 8.78
N ARG A 226 -19.44 -8.62 9.54
CA ARG A 226 -20.19 -7.35 9.64
C ARG A 226 -19.85 -6.39 8.50
N CYS A 227 -20.89 -5.84 7.89
CA CYS A 227 -20.75 -4.82 6.84
C CYS A 227 -20.02 -3.57 7.39
N PRO A 228 -18.97 -3.08 6.71
CA PRO A 228 -18.21 -1.92 7.18
C PRO A 228 -19.00 -0.60 7.14
N VAL A 229 -20.12 -0.56 6.42
CA VAL A 229 -20.94 0.65 6.28
C VAL A 229 -22.05 0.73 7.32
N CYS A 230 -22.78 -0.38 7.56
CA CYS A 230 -23.94 -0.39 8.45
C CYS A 230 -23.82 -1.32 9.66
N ALA A 231 -22.68 -1.98 9.85
CA ALA A 231 -22.39 -2.94 10.90
C ALA A 231 -23.37 -4.16 10.97
N LYS A 232 -24.35 -4.27 10.04
CA LYS A 232 -25.23 -5.43 9.97
C LYS A 232 -24.48 -6.66 9.47
N LYS A 233 -24.95 -7.84 9.85
CA LYS A 233 -24.40 -9.10 9.37
C LYS A 233 -24.57 -9.20 7.85
N ALA A 234 -23.49 -9.58 7.17
CA ALA A 234 -23.47 -9.91 5.76
C ALA A 234 -23.30 -11.43 5.64
N LYS A 235 -24.03 -12.06 4.74
CA LYS A 235 -23.97 -13.51 4.55
C LYS A 235 -22.85 -13.86 3.57
N LEU A 236 -21.93 -14.72 3.98
CA LEU A 236 -20.91 -15.28 3.09
C LEU A 236 -21.59 -16.08 1.97
N GLU A 237 -21.06 -16.04 0.75
CA GLU A 237 -21.52 -16.87 -0.37
C GLU A 237 -21.25 -18.36 -0.10
N GLU A 238 -22.08 -19.24 -0.70
CA GLU A 238 -22.06 -20.68 -0.40
C GLU A 238 -20.71 -21.34 -0.71
N GLU A 239 -20.02 -20.84 -1.71
CA GLU A 239 -18.69 -21.33 -2.09
C GLU A 239 -17.58 -21.01 -1.07
N GLY A 240 -17.87 -20.18 -0.09
CA GLY A 240 -16.98 -19.92 1.03
C GLY A 240 -15.73 -19.11 0.68
N TYR A 241 -14.69 -19.33 1.46
CA TYR A 241 -13.38 -18.68 1.30
C TYR A 241 -12.46 -19.47 0.38
N VAL A 242 -11.63 -18.73 -0.38
CA VAL A 242 -10.59 -19.27 -1.22
C VAL A 242 -9.24 -18.93 -0.62
N ARG A 243 -8.35 -19.91 -0.49
CA ARG A 243 -7.00 -19.74 0.03
C ARG A 243 -6.10 -19.06 -1.02
N GLN A 244 -5.43 -17.99 -0.63
CA GLN A 244 -4.42 -17.31 -1.44
C GLN A 244 -3.00 -17.75 -1.07
N THR A 245 -2.71 -17.77 0.22
CA THR A 245 -1.46 -18.24 0.84
C THR A 245 -1.79 -19.06 2.07
N ALA A 246 -0.80 -19.59 2.78
CA ALA A 246 -1.03 -20.36 3.99
C ALA A 246 -1.84 -19.59 5.05
N ASP A 247 -1.63 -18.29 5.14
CA ASP A 247 -2.22 -17.40 6.14
C ASP A 247 -3.33 -16.47 5.61
N LYS A 248 -3.57 -16.40 4.27
CA LYS A 248 -4.49 -15.44 3.66
C LYS A 248 -5.57 -16.11 2.83
N TYR A 249 -6.80 -15.63 3.03
CA TYR A 249 -7.99 -16.13 2.35
C TYR A 249 -8.85 -14.97 1.86
N ILE A 250 -9.64 -15.20 0.81
CA ILE A 250 -10.61 -14.26 0.26
C ILE A 250 -11.96 -14.92 0.06
N GLY A 251 -13.01 -14.14 0.15
CA GLY A 251 -14.38 -14.59 -0.13
C GLY A 251 -15.28 -13.42 -0.51
N LEU A 252 -16.50 -13.74 -0.86
CA LEU A 252 -17.54 -12.75 -1.15
C LEU A 252 -18.67 -12.92 -0.14
N ALA A 253 -19.19 -11.78 0.35
CA ALA A 253 -20.36 -11.77 1.23
C ALA A 253 -21.38 -10.75 0.72
N LYS A 254 -22.65 -10.92 1.06
CA LYS A 254 -23.73 -10.03 0.65
C LYS A 254 -24.36 -9.35 1.86
N CYS A 255 -24.23 -8.03 1.90
CA CYS A 255 -24.98 -7.19 2.83
C CYS A 255 -26.36 -6.88 2.23
N PRO A 256 -27.46 -7.04 3.01
CA PRO A 256 -28.81 -6.73 2.48
C PRO A 256 -29.00 -5.30 2.02
N GLN A 257 -28.29 -4.34 2.62
CA GLN A 257 -28.42 -2.91 2.31
C GLN A 257 -27.33 -2.37 1.37
N HIS A 258 -26.10 -2.93 1.42
CA HIS A 258 -24.95 -2.36 0.70
C HIS A 258 -24.42 -3.28 -0.40
N GLY A 259 -25.12 -4.39 -0.67
CA GLY A 259 -24.79 -5.30 -1.76
C GLY A 259 -23.54 -6.14 -1.49
N GLN A 260 -22.75 -6.42 -2.51
CA GLN A 260 -21.66 -7.37 -2.46
C GLN A 260 -20.42 -6.77 -1.80
N LEU A 261 -19.80 -7.53 -0.92
CA LEU A 261 -18.59 -7.21 -0.17
C LEU A 261 -17.49 -8.21 -0.50
N LEU A 262 -16.25 -7.72 -0.63
CA LEU A 262 -15.06 -8.54 -0.66
C LEU A 262 -14.55 -8.71 0.77
N VAL A 263 -14.38 -9.95 1.21
CA VAL A 263 -13.87 -10.32 2.53
C VAL A 263 -12.46 -10.84 2.37
N ARG A 264 -11.50 -10.23 3.06
CA ARG A 264 -10.13 -10.71 3.17
C ARG A 264 -9.89 -11.18 4.59
N VAL A 265 -9.41 -12.40 4.73
CA VAL A 265 -9.10 -13.02 6.01
C VAL A 265 -7.61 -13.23 6.10
N LYS A 266 -7.04 -12.93 7.29
CA LYS A 266 -5.70 -13.35 7.66
C LYS A 266 -5.78 -14.18 8.94
N LEU A 267 -5.11 -15.32 8.94
CA LEU A 267 -4.85 -16.15 10.11
C LEU A 267 -3.43 -15.89 10.63
N THR A 268 -3.26 -15.85 11.94
CA THR A 268 -1.95 -15.73 12.60
C THR A 268 -1.92 -16.72 13.74
N LEU A 269 -0.84 -17.47 13.88
CA LEU A 269 -0.64 -18.35 15.00
C LEU A 269 -0.20 -17.52 16.21
N THR A 270 -0.93 -17.61 17.33
CA THR A 270 -0.56 -16.93 18.56
C THR A 270 0.49 -17.75 19.34
N PRO A 271 1.26 -17.13 20.26
CA PRO A 271 2.18 -17.87 21.12
C PRO A 271 1.50 -18.99 21.92
N ASP A 272 0.21 -18.84 22.25
CA ASP A 272 -0.60 -19.82 22.96
C ASP A 272 -1.14 -20.95 22.06
N GLY A 273 -0.78 -20.92 20.76
CA GLY A 273 -1.17 -21.93 19.78
C GLY A 273 -2.56 -21.75 19.17
N GLU A 274 -3.26 -20.66 19.43
CA GLU A 274 -4.53 -20.35 18.79
C GLU A 274 -4.33 -19.80 17.38
N ARG A 275 -5.35 -19.97 16.52
CA ARG A 275 -5.44 -19.38 15.18
C ARG A 275 -6.23 -18.08 15.27
N TRP A 276 -5.52 -16.97 15.35
CA TRP A 276 -6.15 -15.65 15.41
C TRP A 276 -6.62 -15.22 14.03
N MET A 277 -7.93 -15.15 13.83
CA MET A 277 -8.54 -14.73 12.57
C MET A 277 -8.83 -13.24 12.61
N THR A 278 -8.29 -12.51 11.64
CA THR A 278 -8.66 -11.12 11.38
C THR A 278 -9.34 -10.99 10.02
N MET A 279 -10.33 -10.11 9.90
CA MET A 279 -11.06 -9.87 8.66
C MET A 279 -11.04 -8.40 8.26
N ASN A 280 -10.92 -8.16 6.96
CA ASN A 280 -11.07 -6.84 6.35
C ASN A 280 -12.14 -6.94 5.25
N LEU A 281 -13.18 -6.10 5.36
CA LEU A 281 -14.26 -6.05 4.38
C LEU A 281 -14.22 -4.73 3.64
N SER A 282 -14.50 -4.80 2.34
CA SER A 282 -14.65 -3.65 1.46
C SER A 282 -15.79 -3.88 0.48
N LYS A 283 -16.35 -2.82 -0.10
CA LYS A 283 -17.33 -2.96 -1.19
C LYS A 283 -16.66 -3.69 -2.36
N ALA A 284 -17.30 -4.73 -2.86
CA ALA A 284 -16.76 -5.49 -3.98
C ALA A 284 -17.00 -4.74 -5.30
N ALA A 285 -15.91 -4.54 -6.08
CA ALA A 285 -16.02 -4.13 -7.47
C ALA A 285 -16.41 -5.33 -8.35
N PRO A 286 -16.97 -5.11 -9.55
CA PRO A 286 -17.29 -6.20 -10.48
C PRO A 286 -16.11 -7.13 -10.77
N SER A 287 -14.91 -6.59 -10.89
CA SER A 287 -13.65 -7.34 -11.07
C SER A 287 -13.32 -8.27 -9.90
N ASN A 288 -13.77 -7.97 -8.69
CA ASN A 288 -13.48 -8.81 -7.52
C ASN A 288 -14.17 -10.18 -7.59
N ARG A 289 -15.36 -10.27 -8.18
CA ARG A 289 -16.06 -11.55 -8.40
C ARG A 289 -15.25 -12.45 -9.35
N ALA A 290 -14.83 -11.90 -10.49
CA ALA A 290 -14.01 -12.63 -11.45
C ALA A 290 -12.68 -13.06 -10.80
N TYR A 291 -12.06 -12.19 -10.02
CA TYR A 291 -10.81 -12.49 -9.30
C TYR A 291 -10.97 -13.63 -8.31
N VAL A 292 -12.01 -13.60 -7.45
CA VAL A 292 -12.28 -14.67 -6.47
C VAL A 292 -12.55 -15.99 -7.18
N HIS A 293 -13.35 -15.97 -8.27
CA HIS A 293 -13.61 -17.16 -9.07
C HIS A 293 -12.34 -17.76 -9.69
N THR A 294 -11.49 -16.92 -10.31
CA THR A 294 -10.20 -17.37 -10.86
C THR A 294 -9.31 -18.00 -9.78
N LYS A 295 -9.24 -17.37 -8.59
CA LYS A 295 -8.47 -17.93 -7.48
C LYS A 295 -9.01 -19.25 -6.97
N ARG A 296 -10.33 -19.46 -7.02
CA ARG A 296 -10.96 -20.74 -6.66
C ARG A 296 -10.55 -21.86 -7.61
N ILE A 297 -10.60 -21.62 -8.91
CA ILE A 297 -10.15 -22.58 -9.92
C ILE A 297 -8.66 -22.93 -9.70
N GLN A 298 -7.83 -21.91 -9.49
CA GLN A 298 -6.39 -22.11 -9.23
C GLN A 298 -6.11 -22.88 -7.93
N GLN A 299 -6.93 -22.69 -6.90
CA GLN A 299 -6.81 -23.47 -5.67
C GLN A 299 -7.17 -24.93 -5.91
N GLN A 300 -8.29 -25.22 -6.54
CA GLN A 300 -8.72 -26.58 -6.87
C GLN A 300 -7.66 -27.35 -7.68
N GLN A 301 -7.07 -26.70 -8.67
CA GLN A 301 -5.98 -27.29 -9.47
C GLN A 301 -4.76 -27.64 -8.59
N ARG A 302 -4.30 -26.67 -7.77
CA ARG A 302 -3.14 -26.91 -6.87
C ARG A 302 -3.40 -27.97 -5.83
N ASP A 303 -4.61 -28.06 -5.30
CA ASP A 303 -4.95 -29.05 -4.30
C ASP A 303 -5.04 -30.44 -4.94
N ALA A 304 -5.57 -30.56 -6.15
CA ALA A 304 -5.57 -31.80 -6.94
C ALA A 304 -4.17 -32.26 -7.35
N GLU A 305 -3.32 -31.35 -7.79
CA GLU A 305 -1.91 -31.62 -8.13
C GLU A 305 -1.16 -32.13 -6.89
N TYR A 306 -1.32 -31.45 -5.75
CA TYR A 306 -0.69 -31.85 -4.50
C TYR A 306 -1.13 -33.25 -4.03
N GLU A 307 -2.42 -33.55 -4.11
CA GLU A 307 -2.97 -34.86 -3.72
C GLU A 307 -2.46 -35.96 -4.66
N ALA A 308 -2.34 -35.67 -5.95
CA ALA A 308 -1.78 -36.60 -6.94
C ALA A 308 -0.29 -36.91 -6.68
N GLU A 309 0.50 -35.92 -6.26
CA GLU A 309 1.93 -36.06 -5.98
C GLU A 309 2.21 -36.74 -4.62
N HIS A 310 1.40 -36.48 -3.59
CA HIS A 310 1.69 -36.85 -2.22
C HIS A 310 0.78 -37.95 -1.65
N GLY A 311 -0.33 -38.26 -2.35
CA GLY A 311 -1.30 -39.28 -1.91
C GLY A 311 -2.18 -38.86 -0.72
N HIS A 312 -2.12 -37.62 -0.29
CA HIS A 312 -2.94 -37.05 0.77
C HIS A 312 -3.24 -35.56 0.54
N THR A 313 -4.27 -35.05 1.20
CA THR A 313 -4.61 -33.62 1.15
C THR A 313 -3.60 -32.77 1.92
N ARG A 314 -3.51 -31.47 1.60
CA ARG A 314 -2.61 -30.52 2.28
C ARG A 314 -2.92 -30.38 3.77
N ASP A 315 -1.89 -30.40 4.59
CA ASP A 315 -1.99 -30.03 6.00
C ASP A 315 -1.90 -28.50 6.16
N LEU A 316 -3.05 -27.86 6.21
CA LEU A 316 -3.17 -26.40 6.31
C LEU A 316 -2.63 -25.87 7.65
N GLU A 317 -2.69 -26.67 8.71
CA GLU A 317 -2.18 -26.29 10.04
C GLU A 317 -0.65 -26.25 10.05
N ALA A 318 -0.01 -27.24 9.47
CA ALA A 318 1.45 -27.27 9.31
C ALA A 318 1.94 -26.13 8.41
N GLU A 319 1.26 -25.86 7.29
CA GLU A 319 1.62 -24.76 6.37
C GLU A 319 1.49 -23.39 7.05
N LEU A 320 0.45 -23.17 7.90
CA LEU A 320 0.30 -21.93 8.65
C LEU A 320 1.43 -21.75 9.67
N ALA A 321 1.83 -22.80 10.37
CA ALA A 321 2.92 -22.75 11.34
C ALA A 321 4.27 -22.40 10.70
N VAL A 322 4.52 -22.85 9.46
CA VAL A 322 5.73 -22.49 8.70
C VAL A 322 5.68 -21.03 8.24
N ALA A 323 4.53 -20.57 7.75
CA ALA A 323 4.36 -19.20 7.27
C ALA A 323 4.53 -18.17 8.40
N ASP A 324 4.09 -18.50 9.62
CA ASP A 324 4.23 -17.62 10.77
C ASP A 324 5.68 -17.49 11.23
N ARG A 325 6.45 -18.58 11.24
CA ARG A 325 7.90 -18.54 11.52
C ARG A 325 8.70 -17.71 10.55
N SER A 326 8.33 -17.68 9.27
CA SER A 326 9.00 -16.88 8.24
C SER A 326 8.65 -15.39 8.31
N SER A 327 7.61 -15.02 9.06
CA SER A 327 7.18 -13.63 9.28
C SER A 327 7.70 -13.01 10.58
N MET A 328 8.41 -13.78 11.42
CA MET A 328 9.12 -13.24 12.58
C MET A 328 10.34 -12.47 12.09
N PRO A 329 10.58 -11.23 12.56
CA PRO A 329 11.87 -10.58 12.33
C PRO A 329 12.95 -11.45 12.97
N PHE A 330 14.05 -11.67 12.27
CA PHE A 330 15.24 -12.25 12.84
C PHE A 330 15.59 -11.41 14.07
N ASP A 331 15.49 -12.01 15.26
CA ASP A 331 16.18 -11.53 16.45
C ASP A 331 17.68 -11.71 16.19
N ASP A 332 18.37 -10.58 15.93
CA ASP A 332 19.78 -10.35 16.24
C ASP A 332 20.04 -8.84 16.26
#